data_55ca1f448c75192cff7af6fbae6458ea
#
_entry.id   55ca1f448c75192cff7af6fbae6458ea
#
_cell.length_a   1.000
_cell.length_b   1.000
_cell.length_c   1.000
_cell.angle_alpha   90.00
_cell.angle_beta   90.00
_cell.angle_gamma   90.00
#
_symmetry.space_group_name_H-M   'P 1'
#
loop_
_entity.id
_entity.type
_entity.pdbx_description
1 polymer ?
#
loop_
_entity_poly.entity_id
_entity_poly.type
_entity_poly.pdbx_seq_one_letter_code
_entity_poly.pdbx_strand_id
1 'polypeptide(L)'
;MPRFLGRFVVGAGALLIAATAQAQGPSNAPARPWKIGGALGGTIPLGNFSDGADLGWHLGGLFEYKQPSVPVTWRGELTYHRNGLKDDYFSGQLPGIGNLDGNFSMFNFIANAVLPFGDAAKTWQPYAIGGLGLYRLKASADFNGIDISDSQTKFGLNLGGGVTFNLSGFETFVELRYHTVFTKDSNTNFIPISFGFKF
;
A
#
# COMPACT_ATOMS: atom_id res chain seq x y z
N MET A 1 -20.79 -26.26 31.85
CA MET A 1 -19.63 -25.36 32.09
C MET A 1 -19.54 -24.39 30.93
N PRO A 2 -19.64 -23.08 31.18
CA PRO A 2 -19.94 -22.11 30.11
C PRO A 2 -18.72 -21.74 29.31
N ARG A 3 -18.92 -21.74 27.99
CA ARG A 3 -17.99 -21.23 26.95
C ARG A 3 -18.00 -19.70 27.02
N PHE A 4 -16.87 -19.10 27.35
CA PHE A 4 -16.67 -17.67 27.20
C PHE A 4 -16.36 -17.35 25.70
N LEU A 5 -17.36 -16.80 25.01
CA LEU A 5 -17.15 -16.12 23.72
C LEU A 5 -16.49 -14.76 24.00
N GLY A 6 -15.20 -14.68 23.81
CA GLY A 6 -14.48 -13.41 23.74
C GLY A 6 -14.81 -12.69 22.43
N ARG A 7 -15.69 -11.69 22.48
CA ARG A 7 -15.95 -10.74 21.39
C ARG A 7 -14.76 -9.81 21.29
N PHE A 8 -13.88 -10.04 20.31
CA PHE A 8 -12.91 -9.04 19.89
C PHE A 8 -13.66 -7.92 19.15
N VAL A 9 -13.86 -6.82 19.83
CA VAL A 9 -14.23 -5.55 19.19
C VAL A 9 -12.96 -4.99 18.57
N VAL A 10 -12.79 -5.18 17.26
CA VAL A 10 -11.82 -4.45 16.47
C VAL A 10 -12.30 -3.01 16.38
N GLY A 11 -11.77 -2.16 17.24
CA GLY A 11 -11.95 -0.72 17.17
C GLY A 11 -11.24 -0.19 15.94
N ALA A 12 -11.95 -0.09 14.81
CA ALA A 12 -11.53 0.69 13.67
C ALA A 12 -11.58 2.17 14.09
N GLY A 13 -10.48 2.67 14.66
CA GLY A 13 -10.22 4.09 14.82
C GLY A 13 -10.03 4.71 13.44
N ALA A 14 -11.12 4.99 12.73
CA ALA A 14 -11.11 5.89 11.60
C ALA A 14 -10.77 7.28 12.14
N LEU A 15 -9.51 7.69 12.00
CA LEU A 15 -9.12 9.08 12.10
C LEU A 15 -9.76 9.79 10.91
N LEU A 16 -11.01 10.22 11.08
CA LEU A 16 -11.65 11.22 10.27
C LEU A 16 -10.90 12.53 10.54
N ILE A 17 -9.85 12.78 9.76
CA ILE A 17 -9.40 14.15 9.53
C ILE A 17 -10.53 14.76 8.71
N ALA A 18 -11.51 15.32 9.38
CA ALA A 18 -12.47 16.23 8.80
C ALA A 18 -11.69 17.50 8.41
N ALA A 19 -11.01 17.43 7.25
CA ALA A 19 -10.68 18.64 6.54
C ALA A 19 -12.04 19.27 6.22
N THR A 20 -12.38 20.36 6.92
CA THR A 20 -13.50 21.22 6.55
C THR A 20 -13.22 21.69 5.13
N ALA A 21 -13.75 20.96 4.15
CA ALA A 21 -13.83 21.41 2.78
C ALA A 21 -14.76 22.62 2.80
N GLN A 22 -14.19 23.79 3.01
CA GLN A 22 -14.85 25.02 2.67
C GLN A 22 -15.12 24.93 1.18
N ALA A 23 -16.39 24.82 0.81
CA ALA A 23 -16.85 24.97 -0.56
C ALA A 23 -16.43 26.37 -1.02
N GLN A 24 -15.20 26.48 -1.49
CA GLN A 24 -14.70 27.67 -2.13
C GLN A 24 -15.31 27.64 -3.53
N GLY A 25 -16.16 28.64 -3.81
CA GLY A 25 -16.58 28.94 -5.18
C GLY A 25 -15.37 29.07 -6.10
N PRO A 26 -15.55 29.23 -7.43
CA PRO A 26 -14.44 29.21 -8.38
C PRO A 26 -13.36 30.21 -7.97
N SER A 27 -12.33 29.71 -7.32
CA SER A 27 -11.21 30.53 -6.91
C SER A 27 -10.30 30.72 -8.13
N ASN A 28 -10.05 31.93 -8.53
CA ASN A 28 -9.01 32.34 -9.48
C ASN A 28 -7.58 32.09 -8.90
N ALA A 29 -7.44 31.32 -7.85
CA ALA A 29 -6.14 30.97 -7.30
C ALA A 29 -5.41 30.05 -8.28
N PRO A 30 -4.12 30.30 -8.56
CA PRO A 30 -3.34 29.43 -9.42
C PRO A 30 -3.36 27.99 -8.86
N ALA A 31 -3.58 27.01 -9.75
CA ALA A 31 -3.60 25.62 -9.36
C ALA A 31 -2.30 25.25 -8.64
N ARG A 32 -2.40 24.69 -7.45
CA ARG A 32 -1.25 24.28 -6.67
C ARG A 32 -0.49 23.19 -7.41
N PRO A 33 0.85 23.27 -7.51
CA PRO A 33 1.64 22.26 -8.20
C PRO A 33 1.78 20.96 -7.39
N TRP A 34 1.28 20.94 -6.16
CA TRP A 34 1.39 19.80 -5.25
C TRP A 34 0.00 19.34 -4.76
N LYS A 35 -0.09 18.06 -4.48
CA LYS A 35 -1.25 17.39 -3.88
C LYS A 35 -0.80 16.45 -2.76
N ILE A 36 -1.64 16.29 -1.77
CA ILE A 36 -1.49 15.28 -0.72
C ILE A 36 -2.68 14.34 -0.76
N GLY A 37 -2.49 13.12 -0.30
CA GLY A 37 -3.56 12.14 -0.32
C GLY A 37 -3.26 10.90 0.47
N GLY A 38 -4.16 9.93 0.35
CA GLY A 38 -4.01 8.63 0.95
C GLY A 38 -4.58 7.55 0.06
N ALA A 39 -4.15 6.33 0.31
CA ALA A 39 -4.63 5.14 -0.38
C ALA A 39 -4.74 3.96 0.58
N LEU A 40 -5.65 3.05 0.28
CA LEU A 40 -5.82 1.78 0.95
C LEU A 40 -6.18 0.71 -0.08
N GLY A 41 -5.97 -0.57 0.27
CA GLY A 41 -6.32 -1.64 -0.66
C GLY A 41 -5.88 -3.03 -0.22
N GLY A 42 -5.93 -3.96 -1.18
CA GLY A 42 -5.48 -5.33 -1.02
C GLY A 42 -4.06 -5.54 -1.57
N THR A 43 -3.32 -6.46 -0.97
CA THR A 43 -1.99 -6.87 -1.42
C THR A 43 -2.02 -8.36 -1.76
N ILE A 44 -1.66 -8.68 -2.99
CA ILE A 44 -1.61 -10.05 -3.52
C ILE A 44 -0.14 -10.49 -3.59
N PRO A 45 0.31 -11.43 -2.74
CA PRO A 45 1.64 -12.02 -2.85
C PRO A 45 1.80 -12.82 -4.14
N LEU A 46 3.02 -12.85 -4.71
CA LEU A 46 3.34 -13.58 -5.94
C LEU A 46 4.64 -14.39 -5.79
N GLY A 47 4.73 -15.48 -6.56
CA GLY A 47 5.91 -16.35 -6.59
C GLY A 47 6.23 -16.88 -5.19
N ASN A 48 7.51 -16.97 -4.84
CA ASN A 48 7.97 -17.49 -3.55
C ASN A 48 7.36 -16.76 -2.33
N PHE A 49 6.95 -15.49 -2.49
CA PHE A 49 6.26 -14.78 -1.42
C PHE A 49 4.85 -15.32 -1.18
N SER A 50 4.18 -15.82 -2.23
CA SER A 50 2.85 -16.44 -2.11
C SER A 50 2.88 -17.83 -1.46
N ASP A 51 4.04 -18.46 -1.36
CA ASP A 51 4.15 -19.77 -0.71
C ASP A 51 3.97 -19.65 0.81
N GLY A 52 4.48 -18.56 1.40
CA GLY A 52 4.44 -18.32 2.85
C GLY A 52 3.49 -17.23 3.32
N ALA A 53 2.92 -16.40 2.42
CA ALA A 53 2.05 -15.28 2.77
C ALA A 53 0.69 -15.36 2.09
N ASP A 54 -0.36 -15.03 2.84
CA ASP A 54 -1.72 -14.88 2.34
C ASP A 54 -1.98 -13.47 1.80
N LEU A 55 -3.19 -13.29 1.22
CA LEU A 55 -3.69 -11.98 0.86
C LEU A 55 -3.59 -11.03 2.06
N GLY A 56 -3.19 -9.81 1.79
CA GLY A 56 -3.06 -8.77 2.78
C GLY A 56 -3.82 -7.52 2.45
N TRP A 57 -3.66 -6.54 3.31
CA TRP A 57 -4.15 -5.19 3.11
C TRP A 57 -3.00 -4.19 3.22
N HIS A 58 -3.20 -3.02 2.68
CA HIS A 58 -2.28 -1.90 2.84
C HIS A 58 -3.01 -0.59 3.00
N LEU A 59 -2.32 0.35 3.61
CA LEU A 59 -2.73 1.74 3.68
C LEU A 59 -1.49 2.63 3.63
N GLY A 60 -1.65 3.86 3.10
CA GLY A 60 -0.54 4.79 3.02
C GLY A 60 -0.93 6.22 2.71
N GLY A 61 0.04 7.10 2.87
CA GLY A 61 -0.03 8.49 2.47
C GLY A 61 0.81 8.76 1.23
N LEU A 62 0.42 9.76 0.46
CA LEU A 62 1.14 10.19 -0.72
C LEU A 62 1.26 11.71 -0.80
N PHE A 63 2.33 12.16 -1.44
CA PHE A 63 2.58 13.53 -1.84
C PHE A 63 2.92 13.54 -3.33
N GLU A 64 2.23 14.37 -4.10
CA GLU A 64 2.50 14.58 -5.52
C GLU A 64 3.02 15.99 -5.78
N TYR A 65 3.96 16.11 -6.70
CA TYR A 65 4.42 17.38 -7.23
C TYR A 65 4.43 17.33 -8.76
N LYS A 66 3.60 18.17 -9.37
CA LYS A 66 3.54 18.32 -10.83
C LYS A 66 4.55 19.36 -11.28
N GLN A 67 5.57 18.90 -12.00
CA GLN A 67 6.56 19.81 -12.57
C GLN A 67 5.99 20.52 -13.81
N PRO A 68 5.98 21.86 -13.85
CA PRO A 68 5.31 22.60 -14.94
C PRO A 68 5.90 22.35 -16.33
N SER A 69 7.20 22.04 -16.40
CA SER A 69 7.95 21.95 -17.66
C SER A 69 7.98 20.55 -18.29
N VAL A 70 7.46 19.53 -17.62
CA VAL A 70 7.48 18.14 -18.10
C VAL A 70 6.14 17.45 -17.83
N PRO A 71 5.73 16.49 -18.66
CA PRO A 71 4.48 15.77 -18.49
C PRO A 71 4.56 14.70 -17.38
N VAL A 72 5.38 14.92 -16.36
CA VAL A 72 5.62 13.98 -15.26
C VAL A 72 5.16 14.60 -13.96
N THR A 73 4.45 13.83 -13.16
CA THR A 73 4.17 14.13 -11.75
C THR A 73 5.03 13.22 -10.88
N TRP A 74 5.81 13.81 -9.99
CA TRP A 74 6.59 13.08 -9.00
C TRP A 74 5.71 12.73 -7.81
N ARG A 75 5.74 11.47 -7.36
CA ARG A 75 4.97 11.01 -6.21
C ARG A 75 5.87 10.33 -5.19
N GLY A 76 5.91 10.87 -3.98
CA GLY A 76 6.46 10.21 -2.81
C GLY A 76 5.36 9.48 -2.03
N GLU A 77 5.63 8.28 -1.56
CA GLU A 77 4.65 7.46 -0.83
C GLU A 77 5.27 6.84 0.42
N LEU A 78 4.49 6.80 1.49
CA LEU A 78 4.73 5.99 2.67
C LEU A 78 3.58 5.00 2.80
N THR A 79 3.87 3.70 2.75
CA THR A 79 2.84 2.67 2.74
C THR A 79 3.17 1.56 3.74
N TYR A 80 2.17 1.12 4.48
CA TYR A 80 2.23 -0.04 5.34
C TYR A 80 1.39 -1.16 4.77
N HIS A 81 1.98 -2.36 4.64
CA HIS A 81 1.31 -3.58 4.22
C HIS A 81 1.31 -4.60 5.35
N ARG A 82 0.25 -5.40 5.44
CA ARG A 82 0.16 -6.53 6.37
C ARG A 82 -0.49 -7.72 5.69
N ASN A 83 0.23 -8.84 5.68
CA ASN A 83 -0.21 -10.12 5.13
C ASN A 83 -0.20 -11.16 6.26
N GLY A 84 -1.16 -12.09 6.25
CA GLY A 84 -1.11 -13.28 7.10
C GLY A 84 0.01 -14.21 6.66
N LEU A 85 0.53 -15.03 7.57
CA LEU A 85 1.38 -16.17 7.23
C LEU A 85 0.50 -17.40 7.00
N LYS A 86 0.88 -18.24 6.01
CA LYS A 86 0.18 -19.50 5.74
C LYS A 86 0.59 -20.56 6.74
N ASP A 87 -0.37 -21.12 7.46
CA ASP A 87 -0.15 -22.17 8.47
C ASP A 87 0.45 -23.43 7.85
N ASP A 88 0.04 -23.79 6.63
CA ASP A 88 0.49 -24.99 5.91
C ASP A 88 1.99 -24.97 5.58
N TYR A 89 2.56 -23.79 5.35
CA TYR A 89 3.99 -23.67 5.03
C TYR A 89 4.89 -24.03 6.21
N PHE A 90 4.47 -23.68 7.41
CA PHE A 90 5.24 -23.94 8.64
C PHE A 90 4.97 -25.32 9.24
N SER A 91 3.72 -25.80 9.20
CA SER A 91 3.35 -27.13 9.69
C SER A 91 4.02 -28.25 8.89
N GLY A 92 4.27 -28.06 7.59
CA GLY A 92 5.00 -28.99 6.74
C GLY A 92 6.51 -29.09 7.07
N GLN A 93 7.11 -28.05 7.61
CA GLN A 93 8.53 -28.00 7.95
C GLN A 93 8.83 -28.40 9.41
N LEU A 94 7.86 -28.28 10.30
CA LEU A 94 8.01 -28.55 11.73
C LEU A 94 6.82 -29.39 12.26
N PRO A 95 6.80 -30.69 12.02
CA PRO A 95 5.74 -31.59 12.49
C PRO A 95 5.62 -31.53 14.02
N GLY A 96 4.42 -31.18 14.53
CA GLY A 96 4.14 -31.14 15.98
C GLY A 96 4.09 -29.74 16.58
N ILE A 97 4.32 -28.70 15.79
CA ILE A 97 4.06 -27.33 16.20
C ILE A 97 2.60 -27.02 15.82
N GLY A 98 1.77 -26.71 16.83
CA GLY A 98 0.39 -26.26 16.63
C GLY A 98 0.33 -24.94 15.83
N ASN A 99 -0.88 -24.44 15.56
CA ASN A 99 -1.13 -23.23 14.79
C ASN A 99 -0.19 -22.09 15.20
N LEU A 100 0.65 -21.65 14.26
CA LEU A 100 1.53 -20.49 14.42
C LEU A 100 0.77 -19.24 13.96
N ASP A 101 0.36 -18.40 14.89
CA ASP A 101 -0.16 -17.09 14.57
C ASP A 101 1.02 -16.17 14.19
N GLY A 102 1.19 -15.97 12.88
CA GLY A 102 2.25 -15.12 12.36
C GLY A 102 1.74 -14.10 11.36
N ASN A 103 2.48 -13.03 11.22
CA ASN A 103 2.19 -12.02 10.22
C ASN A 103 3.48 -11.48 9.58
N PHE A 104 3.34 -11.13 8.30
CA PHE A 104 4.34 -10.43 7.54
C PHE A 104 3.89 -8.99 7.37
N SER A 105 4.72 -8.06 7.81
CA SER A 105 4.46 -6.62 7.65
C SER A 105 5.59 -5.96 6.87
N MET A 106 5.23 -4.95 6.08
CA MET A 106 6.18 -4.23 5.25
C MET A 106 5.86 -2.73 5.30
N PHE A 107 6.88 -1.93 5.61
CA PHE A 107 6.81 -0.48 5.55
C PHE A 107 7.68 0.02 4.39
N ASN A 108 7.08 0.79 3.48
CA ASN A 108 7.73 1.23 2.26
C ASN A 108 7.83 2.76 2.21
N PHE A 109 8.98 3.24 1.76
CA PHE A 109 9.17 4.59 1.28
C PHE A 109 9.52 4.53 -0.21
N ILE A 110 8.66 5.09 -1.07
CA ILE A 110 8.75 4.92 -2.52
C ILE A 110 8.71 6.28 -3.20
N ALA A 111 9.60 6.48 -4.18
CA ALA A 111 9.59 7.62 -5.09
C ALA A 111 9.19 7.13 -6.49
N ASN A 112 8.18 7.75 -7.06
CA ASN A 112 7.57 7.36 -8.33
C ASN A 112 7.52 8.52 -9.32
N ALA A 113 7.58 8.18 -10.61
CA ALA A 113 7.18 9.03 -11.72
C ALA A 113 5.80 8.58 -12.21
N VAL A 114 4.86 9.51 -12.28
CA VAL A 114 3.50 9.31 -12.78
C VAL A 114 3.37 10.02 -14.13
N LEU A 115 2.99 9.28 -15.17
CA LEU A 115 2.82 9.75 -16.54
C LEU A 115 1.33 9.66 -16.89
N PRO A 116 0.58 10.77 -16.84
CA PRO A 116 -0.81 10.78 -17.25
C PRO A 116 -0.92 10.72 -18.80
N PHE A 117 -1.97 10.04 -19.28
CA PHE A 117 -2.28 9.92 -20.69
C PHE A 117 -3.61 10.58 -21.02
N GLY A 118 -3.72 11.06 -22.26
CA GLY A 118 -4.95 11.64 -22.76
C GLY A 118 -5.20 13.09 -22.31
N ASP A 119 -6.44 13.51 -22.42
CA ASP A 119 -6.84 14.90 -22.19
C ASP A 119 -7.13 15.11 -20.68
N ALA A 120 -6.46 16.09 -20.09
CA ALA A 120 -6.64 16.46 -18.69
C ALA A 120 -8.03 17.08 -18.39
N ALA A 121 -8.78 17.50 -19.41
CA ALA A 121 -10.12 18.06 -19.25
C ALA A 121 -11.20 16.98 -19.03
N LYS A 122 -10.86 15.70 -19.21
CA LYS A 122 -11.80 14.61 -18.98
C LYS A 122 -11.98 14.31 -17.49
N THR A 123 -13.17 13.81 -17.15
CA THR A 123 -13.52 13.39 -15.79
C THR A 123 -12.64 12.25 -15.29
N TRP A 124 -12.07 11.46 -16.21
CA TRP A 124 -11.16 10.36 -15.88
C TRP A 124 -9.88 10.46 -16.71
N GLN A 125 -8.76 10.13 -16.11
CA GLN A 125 -7.45 10.19 -16.74
C GLN A 125 -6.62 8.95 -16.40
N PRO A 126 -6.29 8.10 -17.38
CA PRO A 126 -5.38 6.98 -17.17
C PRO A 126 -3.95 7.47 -17.03
N TYR A 127 -3.13 6.70 -16.32
CA TYR A 127 -1.71 6.99 -16.15
C TYR A 127 -0.89 5.70 -16.01
N ALA A 128 0.40 5.79 -16.36
CA ALA A 128 1.40 4.84 -15.95
C ALA A 128 2.14 5.38 -14.73
N ILE A 129 2.63 4.48 -13.91
CA ILE A 129 3.43 4.81 -12.73
C ILE A 129 4.58 3.82 -12.63
N GLY A 130 5.77 4.32 -12.27
CA GLY A 130 6.92 3.49 -12.00
C GLY A 130 7.88 4.19 -11.07
N GLY A 131 8.60 3.42 -10.29
CA GLY A 131 9.47 4.01 -9.29
C GLY A 131 10.35 3.00 -8.57
N LEU A 132 11.05 3.53 -7.59
CA LEU A 132 11.98 2.80 -6.75
C LEU A 132 11.78 3.17 -5.28
N GLY A 133 12.16 2.28 -4.39
CA GLY A 133 11.93 2.51 -2.96
C GLY A 133 12.73 1.62 -2.04
N LEU A 134 12.63 1.97 -0.77
CA LEU A 134 13.13 1.18 0.35
C LEU A 134 11.96 0.46 1.01
N TYR A 135 12.13 -0.82 1.24
CA TYR A 135 11.13 -1.72 1.81
C TYR A 135 11.69 -2.33 3.09
N ARG A 136 11.10 -1.98 4.22
CA ARG A 136 11.42 -2.60 5.49
C ARG A 136 10.46 -3.75 5.73
N LEU A 137 10.96 -4.97 5.55
CA LEU A 137 10.26 -6.22 5.73
C LEU A 137 10.38 -6.66 7.18
N LYS A 138 9.29 -7.08 7.82
CA LYS A 138 9.28 -7.65 9.17
C LYS A 138 8.41 -8.90 9.17
N ALA A 139 9.00 -10.05 9.48
CA ALA A 139 8.29 -11.27 9.81
C ALA A 139 8.18 -11.36 11.34
N SER A 140 7.01 -11.67 11.85
CA SER A 140 6.75 -11.87 13.28
C SER A 140 5.95 -13.15 13.46
N ALA A 141 6.40 -13.99 14.35
CA ALA A 141 5.68 -15.21 14.77
C ALA A 141 5.67 -15.29 16.31
N ASP A 142 4.52 -15.65 16.87
CA ASP A 142 4.39 -15.97 18.30
C ASP A 142 4.40 -17.49 18.46
N PHE A 143 5.31 -17.96 19.30
CA PHE A 143 5.39 -19.36 19.67
C PHE A 143 5.35 -19.48 21.20
N ASN A 144 4.25 -19.96 21.74
CA ASN A 144 4.06 -20.15 23.19
C ASN A 144 4.39 -18.91 24.05
N GLY A 145 4.06 -17.70 23.58
CA GLY A 145 4.35 -16.45 24.28
C GLY A 145 5.79 -15.94 24.10
N ILE A 146 6.54 -16.51 23.17
CA ILE A 146 7.87 -16.03 22.76
C ILE A 146 7.72 -15.34 21.39
N ASP A 147 7.84 -14.02 21.38
CA ASP A 147 7.87 -13.21 20.16
C ASP A 147 9.21 -13.34 19.44
N ILE A 148 9.19 -13.93 18.26
CA ILE A 148 10.36 -13.97 17.35
C ILE A 148 10.09 -13.01 16.21
N SER A 149 10.96 -12.03 16.02
CA SER A 149 10.84 -11.11 14.89
C SER A 149 12.20 -10.82 14.25
N ASP A 150 12.22 -10.85 12.92
CA ASP A 150 13.35 -10.41 12.09
C ASP A 150 12.91 -9.26 11.19
N SER A 151 13.79 -8.30 10.96
CA SER A 151 13.52 -7.17 10.08
C SER A 151 14.70 -6.84 9.18
N GLN A 152 14.40 -6.61 7.90
CA GLN A 152 15.40 -6.27 6.90
C GLN A 152 14.90 -5.09 6.06
N THR A 153 15.83 -4.19 5.71
CA THR A 153 15.54 -3.13 4.74
C THR A 153 16.18 -3.47 3.40
N LYS A 154 15.37 -3.47 2.35
CA LYS A 154 15.76 -3.84 0.99
C LYS A 154 15.35 -2.76 0.00
N PHE A 155 16.07 -2.72 -1.11
CA PHE A 155 15.71 -1.91 -2.27
C PHE A 155 14.72 -2.68 -3.15
N GLY A 156 13.84 -1.95 -3.83
CA GLY A 156 12.91 -2.53 -4.79
C GLY A 156 12.44 -1.53 -5.82
N LEU A 157 11.80 -2.08 -6.84
CA LEU A 157 11.21 -1.34 -7.96
C LEU A 157 9.72 -1.62 -8.03
N ASN A 158 8.99 -0.70 -8.67
CA ASN A 158 7.59 -0.92 -9.00
C ASN A 158 7.25 -0.36 -10.38
N LEU A 159 6.24 -0.97 -11.01
CA LEU A 159 5.68 -0.53 -12.28
C LEU A 159 4.20 -0.88 -12.33
N GLY A 160 3.40 0.01 -12.86
CA GLY A 160 1.96 -0.23 -12.99
C GLY A 160 1.21 0.88 -13.67
N GLY A 161 -0.07 0.95 -13.39
CA GLY A 161 -0.95 1.98 -13.93
C GLY A 161 -2.22 2.13 -13.12
N GLY A 162 -2.93 3.18 -13.43
CA GLY A 162 -4.18 3.49 -12.77
C GLY A 162 -5.04 4.47 -13.56
N VAL A 163 -6.16 4.79 -12.97
CA VAL A 163 -7.08 5.81 -13.49
C VAL A 163 -7.42 6.77 -12.36
N THR A 164 -7.21 8.05 -12.62
CA THR A 164 -7.67 9.15 -11.76
C THR A 164 -9.05 9.61 -12.22
N PHE A 165 -9.94 9.86 -11.27
CA PHE A 165 -11.26 10.46 -11.49
C PHE A 165 -11.26 11.84 -10.82
N ASN A 166 -11.50 12.87 -11.63
CA ASN A 166 -11.58 14.25 -11.18
C ASN A 166 -12.98 14.55 -10.66
N LEU A 167 -13.10 14.80 -9.37
CA LEU A 167 -14.33 15.19 -8.70
C LEU A 167 -14.24 16.66 -8.27
N SER A 168 -15.39 17.26 -7.96
CA SER A 168 -15.40 18.65 -7.51
C SER A 168 -14.68 18.79 -6.16
N GLY A 169 -13.45 19.32 -6.18
CA GLY A 169 -12.64 19.63 -5.00
C GLY A 169 -11.61 18.56 -4.58
N PHE A 170 -11.65 17.36 -5.15
CA PHE A 170 -10.67 16.31 -4.90
C PHE A 170 -10.58 15.31 -6.06
N GLU A 171 -9.56 14.50 -6.08
CA GLU A 171 -9.39 13.42 -7.04
C GLU A 171 -9.44 12.07 -6.33
N THR A 172 -10.05 11.08 -6.96
CA THR A 172 -9.93 9.67 -6.55
C THR A 172 -9.14 8.89 -7.59
N PHE A 173 -8.55 7.77 -7.21
CA PHE A 173 -7.86 6.91 -8.15
C PHE A 173 -7.99 5.44 -7.78
N VAL A 174 -7.93 4.60 -8.82
CA VAL A 174 -7.73 3.15 -8.69
C VAL A 174 -6.41 2.83 -9.38
N GLU A 175 -5.57 2.03 -8.72
CA GLU A 175 -4.22 1.75 -9.18
C GLU A 175 -3.85 0.30 -8.93
N LEU A 176 -3.13 -0.29 -9.88
CA LEU A 176 -2.56 -1.62 -9.81
C LEU A 176 -1.08 -1.53 -10.16
N ARG A 177 -0.21 -2.05 -9.29
CA ARG A 177 1.24 -2.07 -9.50
C ARG A 177 1.85 -3.43 -9.22
N TYR A 178 2.86 -3.79 -9.98
CA TYR A 178 3.77 -4.89 -9.67
C TYR A 178 4.96 -4.34 -8.91
N HIS A 179 5.28 -4.93 -7.77
CA HIS A 179 6.45 -4.61 -6.96
C HIS A 179 7.41 -5.80 -6.95
N THR A 180 8.71 -5.52 -7.06
CA THR A 180 9.77 -6.48 -6.85
C THR A 180 10.77 -5.91 -5.85
N VAL A 181 11.00 -6.64 -4.77
CA VAL A 181 11.94 -6.27 -3.70
C VAL A 181 13.11 -7.25 -3.76
N PHE A 182 14.32 -6.72 -3.90
CA PHE A 182 15.53 -7.52 -4.05
C PHE A 182 16.01 -8.05 -2.71
N THR A 183 15.81 -9.36 -2.49
CA THR A 183 16.30 -10.08 -1.30
C THR A 183 17.42 -11.04 -1.68
N LYS A 184 18.20 -11.53 -0.71
CA LYS A 184 19.45 -12.29 -0.99
C LYS A 184 19.20 -13.60 -1.76
N ASP A 185 18.15 -14.32 -1.39
CA ASP A 185 17.93 -15.70 -1.89
C ASP A 185 16.84 -15.76 -2.95
N SER A 186 15.85 -14.85 -2.89
CA SER A 186 14.77 -14.74 -3.87
C SER A 186 14.11 -13.38 -3.77
N ASN A 187 13.55 -12.89 -4.89
CA ASN A 187 12.83 -11.62 -4.88
C ASN A 187 11.45 -11.79 -4.20
N THR A 188 11.06 -10.80 -3.39
CA THR A 188 9.71 -10.68 -2.86
C THR A 188 8.86 -9.90 -3.84
N ASN A 189 7.91 -10.57 -4.49
CA ASN A 189 7.05 -9.99 -5.51
C ASN A 189 5.61 -9.91 -5.03
N PHE A 190 4.92 -8.81 -5.31
CA PHE A 190 3.51 -8.65 -4.96
C PHE A 190 2.81 -7.60 -5.83
N ILE A 191 1.48 -7.68 -5.87
CA ILE A 191 0.61 -6.73 -6.56
C ILE A 191 -0.33 -6.08 -5.54
N PRO A 192 -0.14 -4.82 -5.15
CA PRO A 192 -1.16 -4.02 -4.50
C PRO A 192 -2.20 -3.54 -5.51
N ILE A 193 -3.47 -3.63 -5.12
CA ILE A 193 -4.60 -2.97 -5.77
C ILE A 193 -5.06 -1.90 -4.80
N SER A 194 -4.91 -0.64 -5.21
CA SER A 194 -5.14 0.52 -4.35
C SER A 194 -6.33 1.33 -4.81
N PHE A 195 -7.11 1.80 -3.87
CA PHE A 195 -8.07 2.88 -4.03
C PHE A 195 -7.59 4.06 -3.17
N GLY A 196 -7.56 5.24 -3.74
CA GLY A 196 -7.05 6.42 -3.04
C GLY A 196 -7.75 7.71 -3.41
N PHE A 197 -7.40 8.75 -2.66
CA PHE A 197 -7.87 10.11 -2.89
C PHE A 197 -6.71 11.09 -2.70
N LYS A 198 -6.82 12.26 -3.35
CA LYS A 198 -5.84 13.36 -3.26
C LYS A 198 -6.50 14.72 -3.49
N PHE A 199 -5.96 15.75 -2.87
CA PHE A 199 -6.47 17.12 -2.87
C PHE A 199 -5.35 18.16 -2.81
#